data_23b42004ec906fc35ae93ebbb614255b
#
_entry.id   23b42004ec906fc35ae93ebbb614255b
#
_cell.length_a   1.000
_cell.length_b   1.000
_cell.length_c   1.000
_cell.angle_alpha   90.00
_cell.angle_beta   90.00
_cell.angle_gamma   90.00
#
_symmetry.space_group_name_H-M   'P 1'
#
loop_
_entity.id
_entity.type
_entity.pdbx_description
1 polymer ?
#
loop_
_entity_poly.entity_id
_entity_poly.type
_entity_poly.pdbx_seq_one_letter_code
_entity_poly.pdbx_strand_id
1 'polypeptide(L)'
;MPIKSRELLDKKVVCENLTVGEAKEVIIEPDQWKITHLEVELSKEAAELVLGTRKGGIRNLLAVSAIGSTGKTINLKVKKGQLQIYLKAPKVKS
;
A
#
# COMPACT_ATOMS: atom_id res chain seq x y z
N MET A 1 -9.62 13.90 11.66
CA MET A 1 -10.01 12.82 12.55
C MET A 1 -8.93 11.75 12.60
N PRO A 2 -8.59 11.29 13.79
CA PRO A 2 -7.62 10.20 13.85
C PRO A 2 -8.23 8.92 13.30
N ILE A 3 -7.49 8.26 12.43
CA ILE A 3 -7.89 6.98 11.87
C ILE A 3 -7.19 5.90 12.69
N LYS A 4 -7.98 4.98 13.23
CA LYS A 4 -7.40 3.85 13.94
C LYS A 4 -6.72 2.93 12.94
N SER A 5 -5.55 2.42 13.31
CA SER A 5 -4.79 1.58 12.40
C SER A 5 -5.58 0.35 11.93
N ARG A 6 -6.40 -0.24 12.82
CA ARG A 6 -7.19 -1.40 12.43
C ARG A 6 -8.26 -1.07 11.38
N GLU A 7 -8.64 0.19 11.24
CA GLU A 7 -9.59 0.59 10.20
C GLU A 7 -8.98 0.54 8.81
N LEU A 8 -7.66 0.56 8.73
CA LEU A 8 -6.96 0.47 7.45
C LEU A 8 -6.67 -0.97 7.04
N LEU A 9 -6.69 -1.89 8.00
CA LEU A 9 -6.35 -3.30 7.70
C LEU A 9 -7.46 -3.98 6.93
N ASP A 10 -7.06 -4.84 5.99
CA ASP A 10 -7.93 -5.62 5.11
C ASP A 10 -8.76 -4.80 4.13
N LYS A 11 -8.54 -3.48 4.09
CA LYS A 11 -9.18 -2.65 3.07
C LYS A 11 -8.44 -2.79 1.75
N LYS A 12 -9.20 -2.74 0.67
CA LYS A 12 -8.62 -2.75 -0.65
C LYS A 12 -7.99 -1.41 -0.96
N VAL A 13 -6.80 -1.46 -1.56
CA VAL A 13 -6.07 -0.28 -2.00
C VAL A 13 -6.31 -0.13 -3.49
N VAL A 14 -6.83 1.02 -3.90
CA VAL A 14 -7.23 1.28 -5.28
C VAL A 14 -6.48 2.48 -5.83
N CYS A 15 -5.97 2.33 -7.06
CA CYS A 15 -5.31 3.41 -7.78
C CYS A 15 -5.96 3.53 -9.15
N GLU A 16 -6.66 4.62 -9.40
CA GLU A 16 -7.48 4.81 -10.60
C GLU A 16 -8.49 3.64 -10.70
N ASN A 17 -8.40 2.83 -11.75
CA ASN A 17 -9.30 1.70 -11.92
C ASN A 17 -8.65 0.37 -11.53
N LEU A 18 -7.46 0.42 -10.93
CA LEU A 18 -6.71 -0.76 -10.58
C LEU A 18 -6.82 -1.04 -9.09
N THR A 19 -7.19 -2.28 -8.73
CA THR A 19 -7.08 -2.73 -7.35
C THR A 19 -5.62 -3.11 -7.11
N VAL A 20 -4.93 -2.30 -6.34
CA VAL A 20 -3.50 -2.51 -6.06
C VAL A 20 -3.29 -3.73 -5.15
N GLY A 21 -4.18 -3.89 -4.19
CA GLY A 21 -4.08 -5.01 -3.26
C GLY A 21 -4.90 -4.76 -2.01
N GLU A 22 -4.49 -5.38 -0.91
CA GLU A 22 -5.13 -5.21 0.39
C GLU A 22 -4.10 -4.80 1.43
N ALA A 23 -4.47 -3.87 2.29
CA ALA A 23 -3.60 -3.43 3.38
C ALA A 23 -3.58 -4.50 4.48
N LYS A 24 -2.39 -5.01 4.81
CA LYS A 24 -2.23 -6.08 5.79
C LYS A 24 -1.57 -5.63 7.08
N GLU A 25 -0.73 -4.62 7.02
CA GLU A 25 -0.02 -4.12 8.20
C GLU A 25 0.17 -2.62 8.11
N VAL A 26 0.34 -2.00 9.27
CA VAL A 26 0.64 -0.58 9.38
C VAL A 26 2.06 -0.45 9.90
N ILE A 27 2.88 0.32 9.21
CA ILE A 27 4.28 0.55 9.60
C ILE A 27 4.37 1.90 10.30
N ILE A 28 4.82 1.86 11.55
CA ILE A 28 4.92 3.06 12.37
C ILE A 28 6.38 3.43 12.55
N GLU A 29 6.69 4.71 12.34
CA GLU A 29 8.01 5.26 12.64
C GLU A 29 8.09 5.56 14.14
N PRO A 30 8.91 4.83 14.91
CA PRO A 30 8.91 4.97 16.37
C PRO A 30 9.41 6.33 16.87
N ASP A 31 10.31 6.97 16.13
CA ASP A 31 10.84 8.27 16.55
C ASP A 31 9.77 9.35 16.57
N GLN A 32 8.82 9.29 15.63
CA GLN A 32 7.78 10.29 15.50
C GLN A 32 6.39 9.74 15.78
N TRP A 33 6.29 8.44 16.02
CA TRP A 33 5.01 7.74 16.23
C TRP A 33 4.02 8.03 15.10
N LYS A 34 4.53 8.06 13.87
CA LYS A 34 3.72 8.29 12.68
C LYS A 34 3.64 7.04 11.84
N ILE A 35 2.49 6.86 11.21
CA ILE A 35 2.34 5.82 10.20
C ILE A 35 3.03 6.34 8.95
N THR A 36 4.05 5.63 8.48
CA THR A 36 4.81 6.04 7.30
C THR A 36 4.49 5.20 6.08
N HIS A 37 4.13 3.94 6.30
CA HIS A 37 3.85 3.01 5.21
C HIS A 37 2.73 2.07 5.61
N LEU A 38 2.08 1.49 4.57
CA LEU A 38 1.19 0.34 4.74
C LEU A 38 1.83 -0.84 4.04
N GLU A 39 1.82 -2.00 4.69
CA GLU A 39 2.22 -3.23 4.01
C GLU A 39 1.01 -3.72 3.22
N VAL A 40 1.14 -3.75 1.90
CA VAL A 40 0.05 -4.10 0.99
C VAL A 40 0.40 -5.43 0.33
N GLU A 41 -0.54 -6.37 0.37
CA GLU A 41 -0.43 -7.61 -0.38
C GLU A 41 -0.93 -7.31 -1.79
N LEU A 42 -0.01 -7.30 -2.76
CA LEU A 42 -0.31 -6.88 -4.12
C LEU A 42 -1.23 -7.85 -4.85
N SER A 43 -2.15 -7.30 -5.64
CA SER A 43 -2.91 -8.10 -6.61
C SER A 43 -1.97 -8.55 -7.72
N LYS A 44 -2.39 -9.55 -8.50
CA LYS A 44 -1.59 -10.03 -9.62
C LYS A 44 -1.34 -8.93 -10.64
N GLU A 45 -2.37 -8.11 -10.90
CA GLU A 45 -2.28 -7.02 -11.84
C GLU A 45 -1.30 -5.96 -11.37
N ALA A 46 -1.33 -5.62 -10.09
CA ALA A 46 -0.41 -4.64 -9.53
C ALA A 46 1.01 -5.19 -9.50
N ALA A 47 1.18 -6.46 -9.15
CA ALA A 47 2.50 -7.09 -9.15
C ALA A 47 3.10 -7.08 -10.55
N GLU A 48 2.30 -7.35 -11.58
CA GLU A 48 2.78 -7.28 -12.96
C GLU A 48 3.18 -5.86 -13.33
N LEU A 49 2.36 -4.88 -12.97
CA LEU A 49 2.64 -3.49 -13.29
C LEU A 49 3.89 -2.95 -12.59
N VAL A 50 4.06 -3.31 -11.32
CA VAL A 50 5.14 -2.75 -10.48
C VAL A 50 6.40 -3.60 -10.53
N LEU A 51 6.25 -4.92 -10.52
CA LEU A 51 7.36 -5.85 -10.38
C LEU A 51 7.64 -6.68 -11.63
N GLY A 52 6.74 -6.63 -12.61
CA GLY A 52 6.88 -7.42 -13.83
C GLY A 52 6.57 -8.90 -13.66
N THR A 53 5.89 -9.28 -12.60
CA THR A 53 5.53 -10.68 -12.34
C THR A 53 4.08 -10.79 -11.94
N ARG A 54 3.40 -11.84 -12.39
CA ARG A 54 1.99 -12.08 -12.06
C ARG A 54 1.83 -13.03 -10.87
N LYS A 55 2.72 -12.93 -9.90
CA LYS A 55 2.55 -13.71 -8.67
C LYS A 55 1.61 -12.99 -7.72
N GLY A 56 0.68 -13.72 -7.12
CA GLY A 56 -0.13 -13.21 -6.04
C GLY A 56 0.59 -13.33 -4.71
N GLY A 57 0.12 -12.59 -3.71
CA GLY A 57 0.62 -12.71 -2.35
C GLY A 57 1.92 -11.99 -2.06
N ILE A 58 2.45 -11.23 -3.01
CA ILE A 58 3.67 -10.45 -2.79
C ILE A 58 3.30 -9.20 -1.99
N ARG A 59 4.05 -8.94 -0.93
CA ARG A 59 3.82 -7.77 -0.09
C ARG A 59 4.85 -6.70 -0.37
N ASN A 60 4.37 -5.46 -0.44
CA ASN A 60 5.22 -4.28 -0.61
C ASN A 60 4.80 -3.20 0.37
N LEU A 61 5.70 -2.27 0.63
CA LEU A 61 5.41 -1.13 1.49
C LEU A 61 4.95 0.04 0.65
N LEU A 62 3.74 0.52 0.93
CA LEU A 62 3.17 1.67 0.24
C LEU A 62 3.34 2.90 1.13
N ALA A 63 3.97 3.94 0.58
CA ALA A 63 4.12 5.20 1.31
C ALA A 63 2.75 5.83 1.53
N VAL A 64 2.46 6.24 2.77
CA VAL A 64 1.15 6.85 3.08
C VAL A 64 0.95 8.18 2.38
N SER A 65 2.04 8.83 1.94
CA SER A 65 1.93 10.06 1.16
C SER A 65 1.20 9.87 -0.17
N ALA A 66 1.09 8.63 -0.65
CA ALA A 66 0.36 8.34 -1.88
C ALA A 66 -1.15 8.24 -1.66
N ILE A 67 -1.60 8.21 -0.42
CA ILE A 67 -3.02 8.03 -0.10
C ILE A 67 -3.76 9.36 -0.24
N GLY A 68 -4.81 9.36 -1.06
CA GLY A 68 -5.65 10.54 -1.24
C GLY A 68 -6.83 10.58 -0.30
N SER A 69 -7.49 9.44 -0.13
CA SER A 69 -8.65 9.35 0.75
C SER A 69 -8.82 7.92 1.24
N THR A 70 -9.56 7.78 2.33
CA THR A 70 -9.91 6.48 2.90
C THR A 70 -11.40 6.43 3.16
N GLY A 71 -11.95 5.25 3.10
CA GLY A 71 -13.35 5.02 3.33
C GLY A 71 -13.56 3.52 3.29
N LYS A 72 -14.45 3.05 2.43
CA LYS A 72 -14.59 1.60 2.20
C LYS A 72 -13.34 1.03 1.56
N THR A 73 -12.63 1.85 0.78
CA THR A 73 -11.36 1.48 0.17
C THR A 73 -10.35 2.57 0.49
N ILE A 74 -9.07 2.23 0.34
CA ILE A 74 -7.99 3.20 0.43
C ILE A 74 -7.70 3.66 -0.99
N ASN A 75 -7.99 4.93 -1.27
CA ASN A 75 -7.86 5.46 -2.61
C ASN A 75 -6.56 6.27 -2.73
N LEU A 76 -5.75 5.91 -3.71
CA LEU A 76 -4.48 6.59 -3.94
C LEU A 76 -4.71 7.81 -4.83
N LYS A 77 -3.93 8.86 -4.59
CA LYS A 77 -3.98 10.08 -5.38
C LYS A 77 -2.95 10.11 -6.50
N VAL A 78 -2.14 9.08 -6.59
CA VAL A 78 -1.10 8.96 -7.62
C VAL A 78 -1.62 8.16 -8.79
N LYS A 79 -0.97 8.30 -9.94
CA LYS A 79 -1.34 7.56 -11.15
C LYS A 79 -0.69 6.19 -11.15
N LYS A 80 -1.28 5.27 -11.92
CA LYS A 80 -0.75 3.90 -12.02
C LYS A 80 0.71 3.86 -12.41
N GLY A 81 1.12 4.72 -13.33
CA GLY A 81 2.51 4.79 -13.76
C GLY A 81 3.47 5.27 -12.69
N GLN A 82 2.96 5.83 -11.59
CA GLN A 82 3.77 6.33 -10.49
C GLN A 82 3.83 5.35 -9.31
N LEU A 83 3.10 4.25 -9.38
CA LEU A 83 3.05 3.29 -8.27
C LEU A 83 4.44 2.79 -7.86
N GLN A 84 5.33 2.58 -8.82
CA GLN A 84 6.68 2.11 -8.54
C GLN A 84 7.45 3.04 -7.60
N ILE A 85 7.13 4.33 -7.65
CA ILE A 85 7.81 5.33 -6.83
C ILE A 85 7.38 5.18 -5.36
N TYR A 86 6.13 4.80 -5.14
CA TYR A 86 5.54 4.76 -3.81
C TYR A 86 5.48 3.36 -3.19
N LEU A 87 5.81 2.34 -3.98
CA LEU A 87 5.86 0.96 -3.51
C LEU A 87 7.31 0.48 -3.49
N LYS A 88 7.70 -0.14 -2.41
CA LYS A 88 9.04 -0.72 -2.30
C LYS A 88 8.98 -2.04 -1.56
N ALA A 89 9.96 -2.90 -1.83
CA ALA A 89 10.06 -4.18 -1.16
C ALA A 89 10.28 -3.99 0.34
N PRO A 90 9.65 -4.84 1.19
CA PRO A 90 9.93 -4.79 2.62
C PRO A 90 11.39 -5.10 2.87
N LYS A 91 11.96 -4.43 3.87
CA LYS A 91 13.33 -4.72 4.25
C LYS A 91 13.40 -6.08 4.90
N VAL A 92 14.28 -6.92 4.40
CA VAL A 92 14.55 -8.21 5.02
C VAL A 92 15.65 -8.00 6.04
N LYS A 93 15.34 -8.32 7.29
CA LYS A 93 16.37 -8.30 8.32
C LYS A 93 17.23 -9.53 8.15
N SER A 94 18.46 -9.31 7.91
CA SER A 94 19.44 -10.40 7.88
C SER A 94 19.97 -10.65 9.29
#